data_f62a6487aabb08bf7bff033ce308e41c
#
_entry.id   f62a6487aabb08bf7bff033ce308e41c
#
_cell.length_a   1.000
_cell.length_b   1.000
_cell.length_c   1.000
_cell.angle_alpha   90.00
_cell.angle_beta   90.00
_cell.angle_gamma   90.00
#
_symmetry.space_group_name_H-M   'P 1'
#
loop_
_entity.id
_entity.type
_entity.pdbx_description
1 polymer ?
#
loop_
_entity_poly.entity_id
_entity_poly.type
_entity_poly.pdbx_seq_one_letter_code
_entity_poly.pdbx_strand_id
1 'polypeptide(L)'
;LIDKKQIVALIHSADVGVSDFIIEKVKKPLPKEVIQMFLESESLSEEEKNEIKADPTIDEMKVSLIHKGSKGNVPFDFKQESNGTQRYYELTGVLLMLIKESHFVAIDELECKLHPDLYMHFITTYLTYAKDSQMVFTTHMREFLDEKENFRDDSVWLTEKNDEGATDLYSLSDFDSDVLRASTNRYNAYRAGRLGAVPRLNDPFISSANN
;
A
#
# COMPACT_ATOMS: atom_id res chain seq x y z
N LEU A 1 -13.76 -16.35 6.09
CA LEU A 1 -12.86 -16.69 4.96
C LEU A 1 -13.11 -15.72 3.81
N ILE A 2 -12.04 -15.12 3.28
CA ILE A 2 -12.10 -14.21 2.11
C ILE A 2 -12.49 -15.08 0.90
N ASP A 3 -13.57 -14.69 0.20
CA ASP A 3 -14.04 -15.41 -0.98
C ASP A 3 -13.22 -15.00 -2.21
N LYS A 4 -12.66 -15.98 -2.93
CA LYS A 4 -11.92 -15.76 -4.19
C LYS A 4 -12.71 -14.90 -5.17
N LYS A 5 -14.03 -15.09 -5.29
CA LYS A 5 -14.88 -14.33 -6.20
C LYS A 5 -14.89 -12.83 -5.89
N GLN A 6 -14.81 -12.46 -4.62
CA GLN A 6 -14.79 -11.06 -4.20
C GLN A 6 -13.44 -10.41 -4.52
N ILE A 7 -12.33 -11.14 -4.32
CA ILE A 7 -11.00 -10.68 -4.74
C ILE A 7 -10.99 -10.42 -6.25
N VAL A 8 -11.46 -11.39 -7.03
CA VAL A 8 -11.51 -11.29 -8.49
C VAL A 8 -12.37 -10.11 -8.94
N ALA A 9 -13.53 -9.90 -8.31
CA ALA A 9 -14.40 -8.77 -8.63
C ALA A 9 -13.73 -7.42 -8.37
N LEU A 10 -13.02 -7.26 -7.24
CA LEU A 10 -12.31 -6.03 -6.92
C LEU A 10 -11.12 -5.78 -7.88
N ILE A 11 -10.34 -6.81 -8.19
CA ILE A 11 -9.23 -6.68 -9.14
C ILE A 11 -9.76 -6.31 -10.53
N HIS A 12 -10.85 -6.95 -10.95
CA HIS A 12 -11.45 -6.68 -12.25
C HIS A 12 -12.01 -5.25 -12.35
N SER A 13 -12.57 -4.69 -11.24
CA SER A 13 -13.07 -3.31 -11.21
C SER A 13 -11.96 -2.27 -11.30
N ALA A 14 -10.73 -2.64 -11.00
CA ALA A 14 -9.54 -1.77 -11.06
C ALA A 14 -8.88 -1.72 -12.44
N ASP A 15 -9.38 -2.46 -13.41
CA ASP A 15 -8.86 -2.50 -14.80
C ASP A 15 -7.35 -2.73 -14.93
N VAL A 16 -6.79 -3.55 -14.05
CA VAL A 16 -5.37 -3.93 -14.07
C VAL A 16 -5.06 -5.07 -15.06
N GLY A 17 -6.01 -5.42 -15.92
CA GLY A 17 -5.85 -6.46 -16.94
C GLY A 17 -5.94 -7.89 -16.41
N VAL A 18 -6.11 -8.09 -15.12
CA VAL A 18 -6.20 -9.41 -14.47
C VAL A 18 -7.65 -9.90 -14.47
N SER A 19 -7.87 -11.13 -14.93
CA SER A 19 -9.19 -11.74 -15.01
C SER A 19 -9.47 -12.78 -13.93
N ASP A 20 -8.44 -13.38 -13.35
CA ASP A 20 -8.51 -14.38 -12.28
C ASP A 20 -7.13 -14.54 -11.63
N PHE A 21 -7.02 -15.36 -10.59
CA PHE A 21 -5.75 -15.76 -10.02
C PHE A 21 -5.77 -17.23 -9.56
N ILE A 22 -4.60 -17.82 -9.47
CA ILE A 22 -4.39 -19.18 -8.98
C ILE A 22 -3.40 -19.11 -7.81
N ILE A 23 -3.69 -19.84 -6.75
CA ILE A 23 -2.77 -20.05 -5.64
C ILE A 23 -2.45 -21.55 -5.58
N GLU A 24 -1.18 -21.86 -5.72
CA GLU A 24 -0.68 -23.23 -5.67
C GLU A 24 0.31 -23.39 -4.52
N LYS A 25 0.20 -24.51 -3.84
CA LYS A 25 1.18 -24.91 -2.84
C LYS A 25 2.29 -25.66 -3.54
N VAL A 26 3.49 -25.11 -3.59
CA VAL A 26 4.65 -25.71 -4.24
C VAL A 26 5.76 -25.97 -3.22
N LYS A 27 6.45 -27.09 -3.37
CA LYS A 27 7.63 -27.37 -2.57
C LYS A 27 8.85 -26.67 -3.17
N LYS A 28 9.54 -25.89 -2.34
CA LYS A 28 10.74 -25.16 -2.72
C LYS A 28 11.93 -25.68 -1.96
N PRO A 29 13.04 -26.04 -2.64
CA PRO A 29 14.25 -26.48 -1.96
C PRO A 29 14.77 -25.37 -1.05
N LEU A 30 15.14 -25.71 0.16
CA LEU A 30 15.81 -24.81 1.08
C LEU A 30 17.26 -24.54 0.62
N PRO A 31 17.76 -23.30 0.71
CA PRO A 31 19.17 -23.01 0.50
C PRO A 31 20.05 -23.80 1.47
N LYS A 32 21.24 -24.21 1.02
CA LYS A 32 22.17 -25.03 1.83
C LYS A 32 22.52 -24.35 3.16
N GLU A 33 22.70 -23.05 3.14
CA GLU A 33 23.03 -22.23 4.31
C GLU A 33 21.89 -22.27 5.35
N VAL A 34 20.64 -22.26 4.91
CA VAL A 34 19.46 -22.36 5.79
C VAL A 34 19.32 -23.76 6.36
N ILE A 35 19.56 -24.80 5.55
CA ILE A 35 19.57 -26.19 6.04
C ILE A 35 20.63 -26.34 7.13
N GLN A 36 21.84 -25.85 6.93
CA GLN A 36 22.91 -25.94 7.91
C GLN A 36 22.56 -25.19 9.21
N MET A 37 21.99 -23.98 9.09
CA MET A 37 21.55 -23.23 10.26
C MET A 37 20.49 -23.99 11.09
N PHE A 38 19.53 -24.67 10.43
CA PHE A 38 18.54 -25.48 11.13
C PHE A 38 19.17 -26.71 11.80
N LEU A 39 20.12 -27.38 11.15
CA LEU A 39 20.78 -28.54 11.70
C LEU A 39 21.71 -28.21 12.90
N GLU A 40 22.27 -27.01 12.94
CA GLU A 40 23.09 -26.50 14.03
C GLU A 40 22.28 -25.90 15.18
N SER A 41 20.96 -25.66 14.96
CA SER A 41 20.10 -25.07 15.98
C SER A 41 19.89 -26.01 17.17
N GLU A 42 20.10 -25.48 18.38
CA GLU A 42 19.78 -26.22 19.62
C GLU A 42 18.29 -26.26 19.95
N SER A 43 17.48 -25.43 19.27
CA SER A 43 16.04 -25.34 19.48
C SER A 43 15.25 -26.46 18.77
N LEU A 44 15.86 -27.18 17.83
CA LEU A 44 15.25 -28.29 17.09
C LEU A 44 15.64 -29.63 17.67
N SER A 45 14.64 -30.53 17.77
CA SER A 45 14.86 -31.92 18.15
C SER A 45 15.60 -32.71 17.06
N GLU A 46 16.19 -33.82 17.42
CA GLU A 46 16.85 -34.70 16.45
C GLU A 46 15.87 -35.28 15.41
N GLU A 47 14.61 -35.47 15.79
CA GLU A 47 13.55 -35.90 14.87
C GLU A 47 13.29 -34.83 13.80
N GLU A 48 13.10 -33.56 14.17
CA GLU A 48 12.91 -32.43 13.26
C GLU A 48 14.14 -32.24 12.34
N LYS A 49 15.35 -32.36 12.87
CA LYS A 49 16.57 -32.30 12.07
C LYS A 49 16.65 -33.44 11.03
N ASN A 50 16.19 -34.62 11.39
CA ASN A 50 16.13 -35.75 10.46
C ASN A 50 15.07 -35.58 9.37
N GLU A 51 13.92 -34.98 9.69
CA GLU A 51 12.89 -34.61 8.70
C GLU A 51 13.44 -33.59 7.70
N ILE A 52 14.12 -32.54 8.16
CA ILE A 52 14.76 -31.53 7.30
C ILE A 52 15.82 -32.16 6.37
N LYS A 53 16.58 -33.15 6.88
CA LYS A 53 17.56 -33.87 6.05
C LYS A 53 16.89 -34.75 4.99
N ALA A 54 15.76 -35.37 5.32
CA ALA A 54 15.02 -36.26 4.42
C ALA A 54 14.27 -35.52 3.31
N ASP A 55 13.65 -34.36 3.64
CA ASP A 55 12.95 -33.50 2.68
C ASP A 55 13.35 -32.03 2.93
N PRO A 56 14.49 -31.56 2.38
CA PRO A 56 14.98 -30.20 2.57
C PRO A 56 14.19 -29.20 1.73
N THR A 57 12.87 -29.22 1.85
CA THR A 57 11.96 -28.32 1.14
C THR A 57 11.05 -27.58 2.11
N ILE A 58 10.57 -26.41 1.68
CA ILE A 58 9.52 -25.65 2.37
C ILE A 58 8.32 -25.51 1.46
N ASP A 59 7.14 -25.58 2.04
CA ASP A 59 5.90 -25.27 1.32
C ASP A 59 5.82 -23.76 1.08
N GLU A 60 5.84 -23.35 -0.19
CA GLU A 60 5.64 -21.95 -0.61
C GLU A 60 4.30 -21.82 -1.33
N MET A 61 3.53 -20.78 -0.98
CA MET A 61 2.33 -20.44 -1.73
C MET A 61 2.71 -19.61 -2.93
N LYS A 62 2.53 -20.19 -4.13
CA LYS A 62 2.78 -19.50 -5.39
C LYS A 62 1.49 -18.88 -5.91
N VAL A 63 1.51 -17.58 -6.16
CA VAL A 63 0.39 -16.85 -6.77
C VAL A 63 0.70 -16.60 -8.24
N SER A 64 -0.26 -16.89 -9.11
CA SER A 64 -0.22 -16.53 -10.53
C SER A 64 -1.47 -15.75 -10.89
N LEU A 65 -1.32 -14.61 -11.55
CA LEU A 65 -2.41 -13.79 -12.05
C LEU A 65 -2.73 -14.18 -13.50
N ILE A 66 -4.01 -14.23 -13.82
CA ILE A 66 -4.49 -14.71 -15.12
C ILE A 66 -4.89 -13.53 -15.97
N HIS A 67 -4.27 -13.38 -17.12
CA HIS A 67 -4.60 -12.38 -18.13
C HIS A 67 -5.34 -12.98 -19.30
N LYS A 68 -6.26 -12.21 -19.90
CA LYS A 68 -6.93 -12.60 -21.14
C LYS A 68 -6.01 -12.30 -22.32
N GLY A 69 -5.54 -13.34 -22.98
CA GLY A 69 -4.76 -13.22 -24.22
C GLY A 69 -5.62 -13.54 -25.46
N SER A 70 -5.11 -13.22 -26.65
CA SER A 70 -5.78 -13.48 -27.93
C SER A 70 -6.01 -14.98 -28.23
N LYS A 71 -5.24 -15.86 -27.60
CA LYS A 71 -5.30 -17.33 -27.74
C LYS A 71 -5.82 -18.04 -26.50
N GLY A 72 -6.39 -17.31 -25.55
CA GLY A 72 -6.89 -17.86 -24.28
C GLY A 72 -6.22 -17.20 -23.06
N ASN A 73 -6.52 -17.72 -21.89
CA ASN A 73 -6.01 -17.22 -20.63
C ASN A 73 -4.52 -17.55 -20.46
N VAL A 74 -3.74 -16.58 -20.01
CA VAL A 74 -2.29 -16.73 -19.80
C VAL A 74 -1.99 -16.45 -18.32
N PRO A 75 -1.41 -17.42 -17.58
CA PRO A 75 -0.94 -17.18 -16.23
C PRO A 75 0.41 -16.48 -16.23
N PHE A 76 0.53 -15.43 -15.43
CA PHE A 76 1.79 -14.77 -15.10
C PHE A 76 2.12 -15.03 -13.63
N ASP A 77 3.38 -15.36 -13.35
CA ASP A 77 3.87 -15.41 -11.98
C ASP A 77 3.72 -14.02 -11.34
N PHE A 78 3.30 -13.96 -10.09
CA PHE A 78 3.09 -12.71 -9.37
C PHE A 78 4.30 -11.77 -9.45
N LYS A 79 5.52 -12.31 -9.43
CA LYS A 79 6.77 -11.54 -9.55
C LYS A 79 7.02 -10.96 -10.95
N GLN A 80 6.31 -11.44 -11.96
CA GLN A 80 6.40 -10.92 -13.35
C GLN A 80 5.43 -9.77 -13.60
N GLU A 81 4.49 -9.55 -12.69
CA GLU A 81 3.53 -8.45 -12.77
C GLU A 81 4.20 -7.09 -12.54
N SER A 82 3.52 -6.04 -13.02
CA SER A 82 3.92 -4.68 -12.67
C SER A 82 3.85 -4.46 -11.16
N ASN A 83 4.72 -3.60 -10.63
CA ASN A 83 4.68 -3.26 -9.21
C ASN A 83 3.31 -2.70 -8.78
N GLY A 84 2.60 -1.98 -9.66
CA GLY A 84 1.27 -1.46 -9.41
C GLY A 84 0.23 -2.57 -9.29
N THR A 85 0.25 -3.55 -10.21
CA THR A 85 -0.63 -4.73 -10.17
C THR A 85 -0.40 -5.55 -8.90
N GLN A 86 0.88 -5.81 -8.55
CA GLN A 86 1.23 -6.51 -7.33
C GLN A 86 0.70 -5.79 -6.09
N ARG A 87 0.95 -4.48 -5.99
CA ARG A 87 0.51 -3.65 -4.86
C ARG A 87 -1.01 -3.61 -4.74
N TYR A 88 -1.72 -3.45 -5.86
CA TYR A 88 -3.18 -3.42 -5.84
C TYR A 88 -3.76 -4.78 -5.41
N TYR A 89 -3.20 -5.89 -5.90
CA TYR A 89 -3.59 -7.23 -5.47
C TYR A 89 -3.43 -7.42 -3.95
N GLU A 90 -2.29 -7.02 -3.39
CA GLU A 90 -2.03 -7.08 -1.95
C GLU A 90 -3.05 -6.25 -1.16
N LEU A 91 -3.31 -5.03 -1.60
CA LEU A 91 -4.28 -4.13 -0.97
C LEU A 91 -5.72 -4.64 -1.08
N THR A 92 -6.06 -5.42 -2.12
CA THR A 92 -7.40 -6.02 -2.25
C THR A 92 -7.71 -6.96 -1.08
N GLY A 93 -6.72 -7.70 -0.57
CA GLY A 93 -6.88 -8.53 0.61
C GLY A 93 -7.19 -7.71 1.87
N VAL A 94 -6.45 -6.62 2.07
CA VAL A 94 -6.67 -5.67 3.17
C VAL A 94 -8.05 -5.04 3.07
N LEU A 95 -8.44 -4.60 1.87
CA LEU A 95 -9.73 -3.96 1.62
C LEU A 95 -10.90 -4.89 1.95
N LEU A 96 -10.83 -6.15 1.53
CA LEU A 96 -11.87 -7.14 1.85
C LEU A 96 -11.96 -7.43 3.34
N MET A 97 -10.84 -7.48 4.05
CA MET A 97 -10.80 -7.61 5.49
C MET A 97 -11.53 -6.44 6.17
N LEU A 98 -11.23 -5.20 5.75
CA LEU A 98 -11.88 -3.98 6.26
C LEU A 98 -13.37 -3.91 5.93
N ILE A 99 -13.82 -4.48 4.81
CA ILE A 99 -15.22 -4.49 4.40
C ILE A 99 -16.03 -5.53 5.19
N LYS A 100 -15.43 -6.67 5.50
CA LYS A 100 -16.14 -7.80 6.09
C LYS A 100 -16.22 -7.78 7.60
N GLU A 101 -15.22 -7.26 8.24
CA GLU A 101 -15.03 -7.34 9.69
C GLU A 101 -14.60 -5.98 10.22
N SER A 102 -14.80 -5.75 11.51
CA SER A 102 -14.38 -4.53 12.19
C SER A 102 -12.89 -4.60 12.49
N HIS A 103 -12.10 -3.81 11.75
CA HIS A 103 -10.64 -3.73 11.91
C HIS A 103 -10.16 -2.28 11.97
N PHE A 104 -9.01 -2.10 12.63
CA PHE A 104 -8.19 -0.90 12.52
C PHE A 104 -6.92 -1.23 11.75
N VAL A 105 -6.63 -0.47 10.69
CA VAL A 105 -5.43 -0.64 9.88
C VAL A 105 -4.71 0.70 9.71
N ALA A 106 -3.40 0.69 9.87
CA ALA A 106 -2.52 1.81 9.54
C ALA A 106 -1.67 1.43 8.33
N ILE A 107 -1.65 2.28 7.29
CA ILE A 107 -0.89 2.05 6.05
C ILE A 107 0.01 3.24 5.80
N ASP A 108 1.31 2.99 5.73
CA ASP A 108 2.28 4.00 5.35
C ASP A 108 2.41 4.08 3.84
N GLU A 109 2.44 5.30 3.29
CA GLU A 109 2.52 5.57 1.85
C GLU A 109 1.54 4.71 1.02
N LEU A 110 0.25 4.86 1.29
CA LEU A 110 -0.79 4.05 0.64
C LEU A 110 -0.69 4.06 -0.89
N GLU A 111 -0.31 5.20 -1.47
CA GLU A 111 -0.15 5.39 -2.91
C GLU A 111 1.09 4.73 -3.50
N CYS A 112 2.02 4.23 -2.67
CA CYS A 112 3.29 3.69 -3.14
C CYS A 112 3.08 2.66 -4.26
N LYS A 113 3.70 2.92 -5.43
CA LYS A 113 3.60 2.11 -6.66
C LYS A 113 2.22 2.07 -7.34
N LEU A 114 1.21 2.78 -6.83
CA LEU A 114 -0.10 2.84 -7.45
C LEU A 114 -0.21 4.00 -8.44
N HIS A 115 -0.96 3.76 -9.54
CA HIS A 115 -1.49 4.85 -10.33
C HIS A 115 -2.48 5.68 -9.49
N PRO A 116 -2.55 7.02 -9.65
CA PRO A 116 -3.50 7.85 -8.91
C PRO A 116 -4.95 7.33 -8.93
N ASP A 117 -5.43 6.87 -10.07
CA ASP A 117 -6.79 6.34 -10.21
C ASP A 117 -7.00 5.03 -9.42
N LEU A 118 -5.99 4.16 -9.34
CA LEU A 118 -6.06 2.94 -8.54
C LEU A 118 -6.08 3.24 -7.04
N TYR A 119 -5.30 4.23 -6.63
CA TYR A 119 -5.31 4.73 -5.26
C TYR A 119 -6.69 5.28 -4.88
N MET A 120 -7.27 6.14 -5.73
CA MET A 120 -8.62 6.69 -5.52
C MET A 120 -9.70 5.60 -5.56
N HIS A 121 -9.57 4.62 -6.45
CA HIS A 121 -10.47 3.47 -6.52
C HIS A 121 -10.46 2.66 -5.22
N PHE A 122 -9.29 2.41 -4.65
CA PHE A 122 -9.15 1.74 -3.35
C PHE A 122 -9.87 2.51 -2.23
N ILE A 123 -9.60 3.82 -2.12
CA ILE A 123 -10.19 4.68 -1.09
C ILE A 123 -11.71 4.76 -1.24
N THR A 124 -12.20 5.02 -2.45
CA THR A 124 -13.64 5.14 -2.71
C THR A 124 -14.36 3.83 -2.40
N THR A 125 -13.74 2.69 -2.73
CA THR A 125 -14.29 1.37 -2.40
C THR A 125 -14.34 1.16 -0.89
N TYR A 126 -13.27 1.52 -0.16
CA TYR A 126 -13.26 1.48 1.29
C TYR A 126 -14.37 2.33 1.90
N LEU A 127 -14.46 3.61 1.52
CA LEU A 127 -15.48 4.55 2.04
C LEU A 127 -16.92 4.10 1.73
N THR A 128 -17.11 3.40 0.62
CA THR A 128 -18.44 2.94 0.20
C THR A 128 -18.90 1.70 0.98
N TYR A 129 -17.99 0.76 1.24
CA TYR A 129 -18.37 -0.58 1.69
C TYR A 129 -17.91 -0.93 3.10
N ALA A 130 -16.86 -0.33 3.62
CA ALA A 130 -16.37 -0.58 4.99
C ALA A 130 -17.19 0.28 5.98
N LYS A 131 -17.98 -0.37 6.84
CA LYS A 131 -18.90 0.33 7.76
C LYS A 131 -18.35 0.46 9.18
N ASP A 132 -17.70 -0.57 9.66
CA ASP A 132 -17.29 -0.71 11.07
C ASP A 132 -15.77 -0.71 11.25
N SER A 133 -15.02 -0.51 10.18
CA SER A 133 -13.55 -0.49 10.19
C SER A 133 -13.01 0.93 10.15
N GLN A 134 -11.80 1.10 10.68
CA GLN A 134 -11.07 2.35 10.64
C GLN A 134 -9.74 2.16 9.89
N MET A 135 -9.39 3.14 9.07
CA MET A 135 -8.13 3.18 8.35
C MET A 135 -7.45 4.52 8.56
N VAL A 136 -6.17 4.48 8.94
CA VAL A 136 -5.28 5.63 8.93
C VAL A 136 -4.21 5.35 7.88
N PHE A 137 -3.91 6.32 7.05
CA PHE A 137 -2.83 6.18 6.08
C PHE A 137 -2.05 7.48 5.92
N THR A 138 -0.77 7.36 5.54
CA THR A 138 0.04 8.48 5.09
C THR A 138 0.07 8.54 3.58
N THR A 139 0.28 9.73 3.01
CA THR A 139 0.40 9.93 1.57
C THR A 139 1.15 11.21 1.23
N HIS A 140 1.88 11.19 0.11
CA HIS A 140 2.49 12.37 -0.50
C HIS A 140 1.67 12.93 -1.67
N MET A 141 0.51 12.32 -1.99
CA MET A 141 -0.37 12.77 -3.07
C MET A 141 -1.21 13.98 -2.64
N ARG A 142 -0.74 15.16 -3.01
CA ARG A 142 -1.36 16.45 -2.68
C ARG A 142 -2.69 16.67 -3.37
N GLU A 143 -2.88 16.08 -4.53
CA GLU A 143 -4.06 16.18 -5.38
C GLU A 143 -5.33 15.74 -4.64
N PHE A 144 -5.18 14.84 -3.72
CA PHE A 144 -6.20 14.31 -2.84
C PHE A 144 -6.83 15.37 -1.88
N LEU A 145 -6.15 16.47 -1.64
CA LEU A 145 -6.72 17.58 -0.88
C LEU A 145 -7.93 18.21 -1.59
N ASP A 146 -8.11 18.00 -2.90
CA ASP A 146 -9.27 18.48 -3.64
C ASP A 146 -10.51 17.58 -3.49
N GLU A 147 -10.33 16.34 -3.02
CA GLU A 147 -11.38 15.35 -2.86
C GLU A 147 -12.25 15.61 -1.61
N LYS A 148 -12.92 16.78 -1.57
CA LYS A 148 -13.72 17.22 -0.41
C LYS A 148 -14.90 16.30 -0.10
N GLU A 149 -15.43 15.63 -1.10
CA GLU A 149 -16.54 14.70 -0.95
C GLU A 149 -16.12 13.42 -0.22
N ASN A 150 -14.87 13.03 -0.37
CA ASN A 150 -14.31 11.82 0.24
C ASN A 150 -13.71 12.09 1.63
N PHE A 151 -13.19 13.31 1.87
CA PHE A 151 -12.49 13.64 3.11
C PHE A 151 -12.96 14.95 3.73
N ARG A 152 -13.40 14.86 4.97
CA ARG A 152 -13.72 15.99 5.81
C ARG A 152 -12.43 16.68 6.28
N ASP A 153 -12.51 17.97 6.63
CA ASP A 153 -11.34 18.72 7.12
C ASP A 153 -10.74 18.10 8.39
N ASP A 154 -11.57 17.56 9.28
CA ASP A 154 -11.15 16.91 10.52
C ASP A 154 -10.52 15.52 10.33
N SER A 155 -10.67 14.92 9.15
CA SER A 155 -10.04 13.64 8.81
C SER A 155 -8.68 13.81 8.09
N VAL A 156 -8.31 15.02 7.70
CA VAL A 156 -7.05 15.32 7.03
C VAL A 156 -6.09 16.02 7.98
N TRP A 157 -4.94 15.40 8.17
CA TRP A 157 -3.88 15.86 9.06
C TRP A 157 -2.62 16.15 8.27
N LEU A 158 -1.94 17.23 8.63
CA LEU A 158 -0.69 17.65 8.04
C LEU A 158 0.46 17.47 9.05
N THR A 159 1.62 17.08 8.54
CA THR A 159 2.84 16.95 9.34
C THR A 159 3.91 17.90 8.82
N GLU A 160 4.54 18.64 9.69
CA GLU A 160 5.64 19.55 9.35
C GLU A 160 6.79 19.38 10.34
N LYS A 161 8.02 19.40 9.86
CA LYS A 161 9.18 19.51 10.75
C LYS A 161 9.46 20.97 11.07
N ASN A 162 9.53 21.29 12.37
CA ASN A 162 9.93 22.61 12.84
C ASN A 162 11.46 22.76 12.83
N ASP A 163 11.93 23.97 13.14
CA ASP A 163 13.36 24.33 13.10
C ASP A 163 14.20 23.56 14.16
N GLU A 164 13.56 22.98 15.16
CA GLU A 164 14.19 22.14 16.19
C GLU A 164 14.26 20.66 15.79
N GLY A 165 13.72 20.30 14.62
CA GLY A 165 13.67 18.92 14.10
C GLY A 165 12.54 18.08 14.69
N ALA A 166 11.67 18.64 15.52
CA ALA A 166 10.45 17.98 15.97
C ALA A 166 9.38 18.01 14.87
N THR A 167 8.42 17.10 14.96
CA THR A 167 7.29 17.03 14.03
C THR A 167 6.06 17.63 14.67
N ASP A 168 5.50 18.65 14.06
CA ASP A 168 4.19 19.20 14.39
C ASP A 168 3.11 18.48 13.59
N LEU A 169 2.01 18.14 14.25
CA LEU A 169 0.85 17.45 13.67
C LEU A 169 -0.38 18.30 13.92
N TYR A 170 -1.11 18.67 12.87
CA TYR A 170 -2.31 19.50 12.97
C TYR A 170 -3.33 19.14 11.89
N SER A 171 -4.61 19.38 12.17
CA SER A 171 -5.73 19.08 11.28
C SER A 171 -6.03 20.24 10.33
N LEU A 172 -6.59 19.95 9.16
CA LEU A 172 -7.18 21.00 8.31
C LEU A 172 -8.32 21.74 9.01
N SER A 173 -9.01 21.11 9.95
CA SER A 173 -10.07 21.76 10.75
C SER A 173 -9.56 22.82 11.72
N ASP A 174 -8.25 22.86 11.99
CA ASP A 174 -7.63 23.88 12.87
C ASP A 174 -7.45 25.22 12.18
N PHE A 175 -7.64 25.27 10.85
CA PHE A 175 -7.52 26.50 10.07
C PHE A 175 -8.88 27.23 9.97
N ASP A 176 -8.82 28.55 10.12
CA ASP A 176 -9.99 29.41 9.92
C ASP A 176 -10.58 29.23 8.51
N SER A 177 -11.91 29.25 8.44
CA SER A 177 -12.64 29.12 7.18
C SER A 177 -12.21 30.15 6.12
N ASP A 178 -11.67 31.29 6.53
CA ASP A 178 -11.21 32.34 5.63
C ASP A 178 -9.89 31.97 4.93
N VAL A 179 -9.00 31.21 5.58
CA VAL A 179 -7.77 30.70 4.97
C VAL A 179 -8.11 29.68 3.87
N LEU A 180 -9.08 28.83 4.13
CA LEU A 180 -9.54 27.81 3.18
C LEU A 180 -10.42 28.41 2.06
N ARG A 181 -11.21 29.46 2.35
CA ARG A 181 -12.06 30.16 1.37
C ARG A 181 -11.28 31.14 0.49
N ALA A 182 -10.24 31.78 1.00
CA ALA A 182 -9.41 32.71 0.23
C ALA A 182 -8.59 32.02 -0.89
N SER A 183 -8.45 30.70 -0.83
CA SER A 183 -7.95 29.88 -1.91
C SER A 183 -9.12 29.09 -2.49
N THR A 184 -9.21 28.99 -3.81
CA THR A 184 -10.31 28.34 -4.55
C THR A 184 -10.52 26.88 -4.10
N ASN A 185 -9.50 26.22 -3.53
CA ASN A 185 -9.56 24.88 -2.96
C ASN A 185 -8.39 24.61 -1.98
N ARG A 186 -8.45 23.49 -1.23
CA ARG A 186 -7.43 23.07 -0.25
C ARG A 186 -6.06 22.84 -0.89
N TYR A 187 -6.03 22.25 -2.08
CA TYR A 187 -4.80 22.00 -2.83
C TYR A 187 -4.07 23.29 -3.17
N ASN A 188 -4.77 24.31 -3.63
CA ASN A 188 -4.17 25.63 -3.91
C ASN A 188 -3.69 26.32 -2.63
N ALA A 189 -4.41 26.18 -1.51
CA ALA A 189 -3.97 26.71 -0.22
C ALA A 189 -2.66 26.05 0.23
N TYR A 190 -2.58 24.73 0.11
CA TYR A 190 -1.37 23.95 0.40
C TYR A 190 -0.19 24.39 -0.50
N ARG A 191 -0.40 24.43 -1.83
CA ARG A 191 0.65 24.86 -2.78
C ARG A 191 1.16 26.29 -2.53
N ALA A 192 0.29 27.15 -2.06
CA ALA A 192 0.67 28.52 -1.70
C ALA A 192 1.36 28.63 -0.33
N GLY A 193 1.61 27.51 0.35
CA GLY A 193 2.22 27.45 1.68
C GLY A 193 1.33 27.97 2.82
N ARG A 194 0.04 28.23 2.57
CA ARG A 194 -0.88 28.79 3.58
C ARG A 194 -1.26 27.80 4.66
N LEU A 195 -1.11 26.51 4.36
CA LEU A 195 -1.40 25.42 5.28
C LEU A 195 -0.13 24.83 5.94
N GLY A 196 1.05 25.41 5.69
CA GLY A 196 2.31 24.79 6.11
C GLY A 196 2.57 23.46 5.40
N ALA A 197 3.41 22.61 6.00
CA ALA A 197 3.75 21.25 5.55
C ALA A 197 4.28 21.15 4.10
N VAL A 198 4.73 22.28 3.52
CA VAL A 198 5.33 22.32 2.18
C VAL A 198 6.86 22.27 2.33
N PRO A 199 7.56 21.38 1.61
CA PRO A 199 9.01 21.33 1.65
C PRO A 199 9.63 22.69 1.31
N ARG A 200 10.52 23.21 2.18
CA ARG A 200 11.30 24.43 1.94
C ARG A 200 12.53 24.05 1.12
N LEU A 201 12.37 24.05 -0.22
CA LEU A 201 13.46 23.74 -1.12
C LEU A 201 14.41 24.94 -1.23
N ASN A 202 15.69 24.70 -0.99
CA ASN A 202 16.74 25.68 -1.27
C ASN A 202 17.09 25.71 -2.76
N ASP A 203 17.84 26.76 -3.18
CA ASP A 203 18.36 26.88 -4.54
C ASP A 203 19.17 25.60 -4.91
N PRO A 204 18.85 24.93 -6.03
CA PRO A 204 19.55 23.72 -6.45
C PRO A 204 21.00 23.95 -6.90
N PHE A 205 21.46 25.20 -6.99
CA PHE A 205 22.84 25.50 -7.38
C PHE A 205 23.81 25.10 -6.27
N ILE A 206 24.58 24.04 -6.51
CA ILE A 206 25.78 23.75 -5.75
C ILE A 206 26.76 24.86 -6.09
N SER A 207 26.98 25.83 -5.19
CA SER A 207 28.10 26.75 -5.32
C SER A 207 29.36 25.88 -5.39
N SER A 208 30.04 25.86 -6.54
CA SER A 208 31.37 25.30 -6.62
C SER A 208 32.22 26.02 -5.57
N ALA A 209 32.57 25.30 -4.52
CA ALA A 209 33.52 25.78 -3.55
C ALA A 209 34.78 26.14 -4.35
N ASN A 210 35.05 27.42 -4.49
CA ASN A 210 36.31 27.91 -5.04
C ASN A 210 37.43 27.38 -4.11
N ASN A 211 38.29 26.54 -4.67
CA ASN A 211 39.59 26.19 -4.11
C ASN A 211 40.46 27.42 -3.92
#